data_0932466ed7c04dda344af97fd87a4e9c
#
_entry.id   0932466ed7c04dda344af97fd87a4e9c
#
_cell.length_a   1.000
_cell.length_b   1.000
_cell.length_c   1.000
_cell.angle_alpha   90.00
_cell.angle_beta   90.00
_cell.angle_gamma   90.00
#
_symmetry.space_group_name_H-M   'P 1'
#
loop_
_entity.id
_entity.type
_entity.pdbx_description
1 polymer ?
#
loop_
_entity_poly.entity_id
_entity_poly.type
_entity_poly.pdbx_seq_one_letter_code
_entity_poly.pdbx_strand_id
1 'polypeptide(L)'
;MPGLLRKGRWAFVLTAFFSVVVFSQEKIQLCATCHGPDGNSPDPKIPSIAGQPKLFIETQLVLFREELRKSEQMLPIVRGMKDPEIIKLAEHFSKLPSKGMESGKPDAALLKSGAEKAKALRCGICHTADFGGQNQVPRLAGQRETYLEAEMRAYRDGKRSGGDTIMAAALYGVSDADIRALAHFLSRRGGP
;
A
#
# COMPACT_ATOMS: atom_id res chain seq x y z
N MET A 1 -27.36 34.89 -56.94
CA MET A 1 -27.89 33.89 -55.98
C MET A 1 -26.76 33.55 -55.08
N PRO A 2 -26.82 33.83 -53.74
CA PRO A 2 -25.71 33.67 -52.83
C PRO A 2 -25.78 32.31 -52.17
N GLY A 3 -24.61 31.66 -52.09
CA GLY A 3 -24.42 30.35 -51.47
C GLY A 3 -24.45 30.38 -49.94
N LEU A 4 -25.16 29.45 -49.33
CA LEU A 4 -25.23 29.22 -47.87
C LEU A 4 -23.92 28.64 -47.34
N LEU A 5 -23.25 29.36 -46.48
CA LEU A 5 -22.14 28.87 -45.62
C LEU A 5 -22.70 28.01 -44.47
N ARG A 6 -22.45 26.71 -44.53
CA ARG A 6 -22.67 25.77 -43.39
C ARG A 6 -21.62 26.05 -42.31
N LYS A 7 -22.00 26.78 -41.26
CA LYS A 7 -21.20 26.92 -40.05
C LYS A 7 -21.15 25.60 -39.26
N GLY A 8 -19.95 25.09 -39.08
CA GLY A 8 -19.66 23.78 -38.45
C GLY A 8 -19.99 23.72 -36.97
N ARG A 9 -20.52 22.55 -36.57
CA ARG A 9 -20.79 22.13 -35.20
C ARG A 9 -19.55 21.42 -34.67
N TRP A 10 -18.59 22.18 -34.13
CA TRP A 10 -17.35 21.59 -33.53
C TRP A 10 -17.12 22.00 -32.07
N ALA A 11 -18.16 22.18 -31.25
CA ALA A 11 -18.01 22.79 -29.93
C ALA A 11 -18.28 21.86 -28.72
N PHE A 12 -18.44 20.52 -28.83
CA PHE A 12 -18.95 19.75 -27.71
C PHE A 12 -18.10 18.54 -27.23
N VAL A 13 -16.84 18.39 -27.61
CA VAL A 13 -16.03 17.21 -27.20
C VAL A 13 -14.98 17.50 -26.13
N LEU A 14 -14.70 18.75 -25.79
CA LEU A 14 -13.58 19.12 -24.88
C LEU A 14 -13.90 19.09 -23.38
N THR A 15 -15.15 19.09 -22.96
CA THR A 15 -15.51 19.22 -21.52
C THR A 15 -15.45 17.94 -20.72
N ALA A 16 -15.63 16.77 -21.33
CA ALA A 16 -15.66 15.49 -20.60
C ALA A 16 -14.27 15.00 -20.14
N PHE A 17 -13.20 15.29 -20.89
CA PHE A 17 -11.83 14.88 -20.54
C PHE A 17 -11.25 15.64 -19.35
N PHE A 18 -11.61 16.90 -19.18
CA PHE A 18 -11.10 17.75 -18.10
C PHE A 18 -11.62 17.31 -16.71
N SER A 19 -12.87 16.88 -16.63
CA SER A 19 -13.51 16.46 -15.37
C SER A 19 -12.91 15.19 -14.79
N VAL A 20 -12.50 14.22 -15.63
CA VAL A 20 -11.94 12.94 -15.16
C VAL A 20 -10.51 13.10 -14.60
N VAL A 21 -9.72 14.03 -15.16
CA VAL A 21 -8.36 14.29 -14.69
C VAL A 21 -8.36 14.99 -13.33
N VAL A 22 -9.23 15.98 -13.15
CA VAL A 22 -9.37 16.74 -11.89
C VAL A 22 -9.80 15.80 -10.75
N PHE A 23 -10.77 14.96 -10.97
CA PHE A 23 -11.28 14.04 -9.96
C PHE A 23 -10.23 13.01 -9.48
N SER A 24 -9.38 12.52 -10.37
CA SER A 24 -8.28 11.61 -10.00
C SER A 24 -7.23 12.31 -9.15
N GLN A 25 -6.93 13.57 -9.44
CA GLN A 25 -5.95 14.37 -8.70
C GLN A 25 -6.42 14.64 -7.25
N GLU A 26 -7.68 14.99 -7.06
CA GLU A 26 -8.26 15.22 -5.72
C GLU A 26 -8.16 13.96 -4.84
N LYS A 27 -8.45 12.79 -5.39
CA LYS A 27 -8.34 11.52 -4.66
C LYS A 27 -6.89 11.19 -4.27
N ILE A 28 -5.93 11.43 -5.16
CA ILE A 28 -4.50 11.26 -4.86
C ILE A 28 -4.08 12.17 -3.71
N GLN A 29 -4.49 13.44 -3.73
CA GLN A 29 -4.19 14.39 -2.66
C GLN A 29 -4.82 13.95 -1.32
N LEU A 30 -6.04 13.43 -1.35
CA LEU A 30 -6.69 12.89 -0.16
C LEU A 30 -5.89 11.72 0.46
N CYS A 31 -5.41 10.79 -0.34
CA CYS A 31 -4.53 9.71 0.13
C CYS A 31 -3.21 10.26 0.71
N ALA A 32 -2.63 11.26 0.03
CA ALA A 32 -1.36 11.87 0.40
C ALA A 32 -1.38 12.57 1.76
N THR A 33 -2.55 13.02 2.26
CA THR A 33 -2.66 13.66 3.58
C THR A 33 -2.18 12.76 4.72
N CYS A 34 -2.33 11.44 4.58
CA CYS A 34 -1.91 10.47 5.59
C CYS A 34 -0.70 9.65 5.13
N HIS A 35 -0.71 9.22 3.86
CA HIS A 35 0.34 8.35 3.32
C HIS A 35 1.57 9.08 2.79
N GLY A 36 1.61 10.42 2.91
CA GLY A 36 2.68 11.27 2.39
C GLY A 36 2.46 11.68 0.93
N PRO A 37 3.00 12.85 0.52
CA PRO A 37 2.76 13.42 -0.81
C PRO A 37 3.30 12.56 -1.96
N ASP A 38 4.27 11.72 -1.67
CA ASP A 38 4.87 10.75 -2.59
C ASP A 38 4.54 9.28 -2.23
N GLY A 39 3.54 9.07 -1.37
CA GLY A 39 3.13 7.75 -0.90
C GLY A 39 4.09 7.11 0.12
N ASN A 40 5.12 7.84 0.58
CA ASN A 40 6.02 7.41 1.66
C ASN A 40 5.59 8.11 2.96
N SER A 41 4.96 7.35 3.85
CA SER A 41 4.34 7.92 5.04
C SER A 41 5.38 8.48 6.03
N PRO A 42 5.20 9.71 6.53
CA PRO A 42 6.00 10.24 7.64
C PRO A 42 5.56 9.66 9.00
N ASP A 43 4.34 9.18 9.13
CA ASP A 43 3.82 8.59 10.37
C ASP A 43 4.21 7.11 10.49
N PRO A 44 4.85 6.68 11.59
CA PRO A 44 5.27 5.29 11.79
C PRO A 44 4.12 4.29 11.87
N LYS A 45 2.89 4.74 12.15
CA LYS A 45 1.69 3.90 12.24
C LYS A 45 0.92 3.79 10.92
N ILE A 46 1.18 4.68 9.99
CA ILE A 46 0.52 4.71 8.68
C ILE A 46 1.45 4.09 7.64
N PRO A 47 0.99 3.11 6.84
CA PRO A 47 1.87 2.44 5.88
C PRO A 47 2.29 3.35 4.74
N SER A 48 3.53 3.18 4.27
CA SER A 48 3.95 3.67 2.96
C SER A 48 3.30 2.83 1.86
N ILE A 49 2.65 3.50 0.91
CA ILE A 49 1.96 2.86 -0.22
C ILE A 49 2.69 3.03 -1.55
N ALA A 50 3.73 3.88 -1.59
CA ALA A 50 4.61 4.00 -2.75
C ALA A 50 5.31 2.68 -3.06
N GLY A 51 5.35 2.27 -4.33
CA GLY A 51 6.02 1.06 -4.77
C GLY A 51 5.40 -0.25 -4.24
N GLN A 52 4.19 -0.21 -3.71
CA GLN A 52 3.44 -1.44 -3.43
C GLN A 52 2.94 -2.04 -4.75
N PRO A 53 2.89 -3.39 -4.87
CA PRO A 53 2.33 -4.02 -6.05
C PRO A 53 0.92 -3.51 -6.35
N LYS A 54 0.66 -3.16 -7.61
CA LYS A 54 -0.64 -2.60 -8.03
C LYS A 54 -1.82 -3.43 -7.56
N LEU A 55 -1.78 -4.75 -7.81
CA LEU A 55 -2.87 -5.65 -7.45
C LEU A 55 -3.05 -5.75 -5.92
N PHE A 56 -1.97 -5.62 -5.14
CA PHE A 56 -2.07 -5.53 -3.68
C PHE A 56 -2.85 -4.27 -3.27
N ILE A 57 -2.53 -3.10 -3.82
CA ILE A 57 -3.24 -1.85 -3.51
C ILE A 57 -4.72 -1.97 -3.89
N GLU A 58 -5.02 -2.45 -5.10
CA GLU A 58 -6.40 -2.68 -5.56
C GLU A 58 -7.18 -3.56 -4.57
N THR A 59 -6.61 -4.70 -4.23
CA THR A 59 -7.22 -5.64 -3.29
C THR A 59 -7.48 -5.00 -1.93
N GLN A 60 -6.51 -4.25 -1.37
CA GLN A 60 -6.69 -3.61 -0.07
C GLN A 60 -7.78 -2.54 -0.09
N LEU A 61 -7.84 -1.71 -1.14
CA LEU A 61 -8.88 -0.68 -1.27
C LEU A 61 -10.28 -1.30 -1.40
N VAL A 62 -10.41 -2.40 -2.16
CA VAL A 62 -11.67 -3.17 -2.24
C VAL A 62 -12.03 -3.76 -0.89
N LEU A 63 -11.09 -4.42 -0.20
CA LEU A 63 -11.36 -5.01 1.12
C LEU A 63 -11.81 -3.96 2.15
N PHE A 64 -11.26 -2.74 2.12
CA PHE A 64 -11.72 -1.64 2.97
C PHE A 64 -13.10 -1.15 2.56
N ARG A 65 -13.37 -0.96 1.25
CA ARG A 65 -14.65 -0.49 0.72
C ARG A 65 -15.80 -1.43 1.09
N GLU A 66 -15.56 -2.73 0.94
CA GLU A 66 -16.55 -3.80 1.25
C GLU A 66 -16.56 -4.17 2.75
N GLU A 67 -15.86 -3.42 3.60
CA GLU A 67 -15.76 -3.63 5.06
C GLU A 67 -15.24 -5.01 5.46
N LEU A 68 -14.64 -5.75 4.53
CA LEU A 68 -13.95 -7.02 4.79
C LEU A 68 -12.65 -6.80 5.56
N ARG A 69 -11.94 -5.70 5.30
CA ARG A 69 -10.84 -5.19 6.13
C ARG A 69 -11.34 -3.97 6.89
N LYS A 70 -11.47 -4.11 8.21
CA LYS A 70 -11.96 -3.02 9.06
C LYS A 70 -10.87 -1.98 9.31
N SER A 71 -11.21 -0.71 9.13
CA SER A 71 -10.40 0.45 9.52
C SER A 71 -11.30 1.67 9.61
N GLU A 72 -11.38 2.26 10.79
CA GLU A 72 -12.15 3.48 11.02
C GLU A 72 -11.62 4.66 10.20
N GLN A 73 -10.31 4.67 9.93
CA GLN A 73 -9.66 5.72 9.16
C GLN A 73 -9.86 5.55 7.65
N MET A 74 -9.71 4.31 7.14
CA MET A 74 -9.77 4.06 5.69
C MET A 74 -11.19 3.98 5.14
N LEU A 75 -12.15 3.45 5.91
CA LEU A 75 -13.51 3.26 5.44
C LEU A 75 -14.17 4.55 4.91
N PRO A 76 -14.15 5.70 5.63
CA PRO A 76 -14.76 6.93 5.10
C PRO A 76 -14.06 7.43 3.82
N ILE A 77 -12.77 7.12 3.64
CA ILE A 77 -12.00 7.53 2.46
C ILE A 77 -12.38 6.72 1.21
N VAL A 78 -12.58 5.41 1.38
CA VAL A 78 -12.82 4.48 0.25
C VAL A 78 -14.30 4.22 -0.02
N ARG A 79 -15.17 4.57 0.92
CA ARG A 79 -16.62 4.37 0.79
C ARG A 79 -17.14 5.03 -0.49
N GLY A 80 -17.82 4.24 -1.32
CA GLY A 80 -18.39 4.72 -2.59
C GLY A 80 -17.39 4.87 -3.75
N MET A 81 -16.10 4.56 -3.55
CA MET A 81 -15.14 4.49 -4.67
C MET A 81 -15.57 3.42 -5.68
N LYS A 82 -15.46 3.78 -6.95
CA LYS A 82 -15.72 2.85 -8.07
C LYS A 82 -14.46 2.13 -8.48
N ASP A 83 -14.59 0.93 -9.07
CA ASP A 83 -13.43 0.13 -9.51
C ASP A 83 -12.45 0.90 -10.40
N PRO A 84 -12.89 1.71 -11.39
CA PRO A 84 -11.95 2.51 -12.20
C PRO A 84 -11.14 3.53 -11.40
N GLU A 85 -11.67 4.06 -10.27
CA GLU A 85 -10.95 4.97 -9.39
C GLU A 85 -9.88 4.22 -8.59
N ILE A 86 -10.25 3.05 -8.03
CA ILE A 86 -9.33 2.15 -7.30
C ILE A 86 -8.17 1.75 -8.21
N ILE A 87 -8.44 1.33 -9.45
CA ILE A 87 -7.43 0.93 -10.42
C ILE A 87 -6.45 2.08 -10.71
N LYS A 88 -6.95 3.31 -10.91
CA LYS A 88 -6.10 4.48 -11.17
C LYS A 88 -5.24 4.86 -9.96
N LEU A 89 -5.79 4.81 -8.75
CA LEU A 89 -5.04 5.06 -7.51
C LEU A 89 -3.94 4.02 -7.32
N ALA A 90 -4.27 2.75 -7.50
CA ALA A 90 -3.31 1.66 -7.40
C ALA A 90 -2.20 1.78 -8.45
N GLU A 91 -2.55 2.13 -9.68
CA GLU A 91 -1.56 2.39 -10.74
C GLU A 91 -0.64 3.57 -10.40
N HIS A 92 -1.20 4.65 -9.85
CA HIS A 92 -0.42 5.83 -9.45
C HIS A 92 0.61 5.47 -8.37
N PHE A 93 0.15 4.93 -7.23
CA PHE A 93 1.03 4.67 -6.08
C PHE A 93 2.01 3.53 -6.32
N SER A 94 1.67 2.53 -7.14
CA SER A 94 2.59 1.44 -7.47
C SER A 94 3.80 1.88 -8.28
N LYS A 95 3.70 2.97 -9.02
CA LYS A 95 4.79 3.53 -9.84
C LYS A 95 5.69 4.51 -9.08
N LEU A 96 5.28 4.94 -7.88
CA LEU A 96 6.08 5.85 -7.07
C LEU A 96 7.27 5.13 -6.43
N PRO A 97 8.43 5.78 -6.33
CA PRO A 97 9.60 5.18 -5.70
C PRO A 97 9.35 4.95 -4.20
N SER A 98 9.63 3.73 -3.75
CA SER A 98 9.66 3.41 -2.33
C SER A 98 10.93 3.98 -1.70
N LYS A 99 10.76 4.70 -0.60
CA LYS A 99 11.86 5.24 0.22
C LYS A 99 11.80 4.59 1.59
N GLY A 100 12.92 4.10 2.10
CA GLY A 100 12.99 3.71 3.50
C GLY A 100 12.82 4.95 4.38
N MET A 101 11.82 4.95 5.25
CA MET A 101 11.50 6.11 6.09
C MET A 101 12.00 5.99 7.53
N GLU A 102 12.63 4.85 7.86
CA GLU A 102 13.17 4.66 9.20
C GLU A 102 14.48 5.45 9.38
N SER A 103 14.52 6.25 10.44
CA SER A 103 15.67 7.07 10.83
C SER A 103 16.39 6.47 12.04
N GLY A 104 17.61 6.96 12.29
CA GLY A 104 18.40 6.52 13.41
C GLY A 104 19.28 5.30 13.13
N LYS A 105 20.19 5.03 14.10
CA LYS A 105 21.13 3.92 14.00
C LYS A 105 20.37 2.59 14.17
N PRO A 106 20.51 1.63 13.25
CA PRO A 106 19.91 0.32 13.38
C PRO A 106 20.47 -0.44 14.58
N ASP A 107 19.61 -1.21 15.25
CA ASP A 107 20.04 -2.18 16.26
C ASP A 107 20.57 -3.44 15.56
N ALA A 108 21.86 -3.71 15.69
CA ALA A 108 22.53 -4.82 15.03
C ALA A 108 22.02 -6.19 15.49
N ALA A 109 21.60 -6.33 16.75
CA ALA A 109 21.05 -7.57 17.28
C ALA A 109 19.66 -7.84 16.68
N LEU A 110 18.80 -6.82 16.61
CA LEU A 110 17.49 -6.94 15.96
C LEU A 110 17.61 -7.19 14.45
N LEU A 111 18.55 -6.57 13.76
CA LEU A 111 18.81 -6.84 12.35
C LEU A 111 19.18 -8.30 12.11
N LYS A 112 20.12 -8.83 12.92
CA LYS A 112 20.58 -10.22 12.81
C LYS A 112 19.45 -11.19 13.12
N SER A 113 18.79 -11.06 14.26
CA SER A 113 17.71 -11.98 14.66
C SER A 113 16.51 -11.88 13.71
N GLY A 114 16.16 -10.69 13.20
CA GLY A 114 15.11 -10.49 12.22
C GLY A 114 15.42 -11.18 10.88
N ALA A 115 16.66 -11.08 10.40
CA ALA A 115 17.09 -11.76 9.18
C ALA A 115 17.02 -13.28 9.32
N GLU A 116 17.51 -13.82 10.45
CA GLU A 116 17.45 -15.25 10.75
C GLU A 116 16.00 -15.75 10.84
N LYS A 117 15.12 -14.99 11.50
CA LYS A 117 13.70 -15.33 11.63
C LYS A 117 12.98 -15.26 10.29
N ALA A 118 13.23 -14.23 9.46
CA ALA A 118 12.65 -14.10 8.14
C ALA A 118 13.04 -15.28 7.21
N LYS A 119 14.28 -15.75 7.33
CA LYS A 119 14.75 -16.96 6.63
C LYS A 119 14.07 -18.23 7.17
N ALA A 120 13.99 -18.40 8.50
CA ALA A 120 13.38 -19.57 9.12
C ALA A 120 11.88 -19.70 8.79
N LEU A 121 11.15 -18.58 8.77
CA LEU A 121 9.73 -18.49 8.40
C LEU A 121 9.51 -18.43 6.86
N ARG A 122 10.58 -18.44 6.07
CA ARG A 122 10.53 -18.46 4.61
C ARG A 122 9.77 -17.28 3.98
N CYS A 123 9.78 -16.11 4.62
CA CYS A 123 9.03 -14.93 4.19
C CYS A 123 9.30 -14.55 2.74
N GLY A 124 10.56 -14.66 2.29
CA GLY A 124 10.99 -14.35 0.93
C GLY A 124 10.42 -15.25 -0.18
N ILE A 125 9.76 -16.36 0.14
CA ILE A 125 9.11 -17.20 -0.88
C ILE A 125 7.92 -16.47 -1.50
N CYS A 126 7.10 -15.82 -0.69
CA CYS A 126 5.92 -15.09 -1.13
C CYS A 126 6.24 -13.60 -1.37
N HIS A 127 6.98 -12.98 -0.42
CA HIS A 127 7.31 -11.56 -0.48
C HIS A 127 8.51 -11.21 -1.38
N THR A 128 9.04 -12.18 -2.12
CA THR A 128 10.26 -12.14 -2.93
C THR A 128 11.56 -12.10 -2.10
N ALA A 129 12.68 -12.44 -2.70
CA ALA A 129 13.97 -12.53 -2.00
C ALA A 129 14.47 -11.17 -1.45
N ASP A 130 14.10 -10.09 -2.11
CA ASP A 130 14.35 -8.69 -1.72
C ASP A 130 13.24 -8.08 -0.86
N PHE A 131 12.16 -8.83 -0.59
CA PHE A 131 10.95 -8.37 0.10
C PHE A 131 10.21 -7.24 -0.64
N GLY A 132 10.37 -7.17 -1.97
CA GLY A 132 9.71 -6.20 -2.84
C GLY A 132 8.22 -6.46 -3.06
N GLY A 133 7.76 -7.68 -2.78
CA GLY A 133 6.39 -8.11 -3.03
C GLY A 133 6.10 -8.43 -4.49
N GLN A 134 4.95 -9.02 -4.76
CA GLN A 134 4.50 -9.35 -6.11
C GLN A 134 2.99 -9.60 -6.14
N ASN A 135 2.31 -9.22 -7.21
CA ASN A 135 0.88 -9.45 -7.36
C ASN A 135 0.06 -8.93 -6.15
N GLN A 136 -0.58 -9.84 -5.40
CA GLN A 136 -1.34 -9.54 -4.19
C GLN A 136 -0.49 -9.57 -2.91
N VAL A 137 0.78 -9.98 -3.00
CA VAL A 137 1.69 -10.06 -1.86
C VAL A 137 2.41 -8.73 -1.70
N PRO A 138 2.34 -8.07 -0.54
CA PRO A 138 2.88 -6.73 -0.36
C PRO A 138 4.41 -6.69 -0.31
N ARG A 139 4.96 -5.53 -0.70
CA ARG A 139 6.32 -5.12 -0.36
C ARG A 139 6.43 -4.91 1.15
N LEU A 140 7.43 -5.52 1.75
CA LEU A 140 7.80 -5.37 3.16
C LEU A 140 9.05 -4.49 3.32
N ALA A 141 9.97 -4.55 2.36
CA ALA A 141 11.20 -3.78 2.35
C ALA A 141 10.93 -2.28 2.48
N GLY A 142 11.56 -1.62 3.45
CA GLY A 142 11.41 -0.19 3.69
C GLY A 142 10.02 0.25 4.15
N GLN A 143 9.17 -0.67 4.60
CA GLN A 143 7.87 -0.32 5.19
C GLN A 143 8.07 0.18 6.63
N ARG A 144 7.14 1.01 7.13
CA ARG A 144 7.18 1.57 8.49
C ARG A 144 7.26 0.46 9.54
N GLU A 145 8.26 0.52 10.43
CA GLU A 145 8.54 -0.51 11.44
C GLU A 145 7.35 -0.74 12.37
N THR A 146 6.78 0.34 12.92
CA THR A 146 5.63 0.26 13.82
C THR A 146 4.39 -0.35 13.14
N TYR A 147 4.17 0.00 11.86
CA TYR A 147 3.08 -0.57 11.07
C TYR A 147 3.30 -2.07 10.83
N LEU A 148 4.51 -2.48 10.43
CA LEU A 148 4.85 -3.90 10.25
C LEU A 148 4.61 -4.72 11.52
N GLU A 149 5.07 -4.19 12.65
CA GLU A 149 4.88 -4.84 13.94
C GLU A 149 3.40 -5.02 14.28
N ALA A 150 2.60 -3.97 14.12
CA ALA A 150 1.17 -4.00 14.38
C ALA A 150 0.42 -5.00 13.47
N GLU A 151 0.72 -5.00 12.17
CA GLU A 151 0.08 -5.91 11.21
C GLU A 151 0.48 -7.38 11.46
N MET A 152 1.75 -7.65 11.74
CA MET A 152 2.19 -9.02 12.06
C MET A 152 1.53 -9.55 13.33
N ARG A 153 1.40 -8.72 14.37
CA ARG A 153 0.64 -9.08 15.59
C ARG A 153 -0.82 -9.35 15.27
N ALA A 154 -1.45 -8.47 14.46
CA ALA A 154 -2.84 -8.62 14.09
C ALA A 154 -3.11 -9.92 13.31
N TYR A 155 -2.20 -10.33 12.43
CA TYR A 155 -2.27 -11.62 11.75
C TYR A 155 -2.11 -12.79 12.69
N ARG A 156 -1.08 -12.77 13.55
CA ARG A 156 -0.82 -13.82 14.54
C ARG A 156 -2.00 -14.06 15.48
N ASP A 157 -2.60 -12.95 15.93
CA ASP A 157 -3.66 -12.96 16.94
C ASP A 157 -5.06 -13.12 16.32
N GLY A 158 -5.16 -13.35 15.00
CA GLY A 158 -6.44 -13.50 14.30
C GLY A 158 -7.30 -12.24 14.28
N LYS A 159 -6.71 -11.06 14.54
CA LYS A 159 -7.40 -9.76 14.60
C LYS A 159 -7.42 -9.03 13.26
N ARG A 160 -6.63 -9.48 12.29
CA ARG A 160 -6.57 -8.88 10.95
C ARG A 160 -7.76 -9.35 10.11
N SER A 161 -8.83 -8.54 10.08
CA SER A 161 -10.00 -8.79 9.22
C SER A 161 -9.62 -8.67 7.73
N GLY A 162 -10.23 -9.48 6.86
CA GLY A 162 -9.89 -9.54 5.43
C GLY A 162 -8.45 -9.98 5.18
N GLY A 163 -7.83 -10.62 6.17
CA GLY A 163 -6.46 -11.10 6.10
C GLY A 163 -6.33 -12.45 5.42
N ASP A 164 -5.16 -12.69 4.87
CA ASP A 164 -4.79 -13.97 4.28
C ASP A 164 -4.52 -15.00 5.39
N THR A 165 -5.17 -16.16 5.30
CA THR A 165 -4.97 -17.28 6.23
C THR A 165 -3.55 -17.84 6.18
N ILE A 166 -2.86 -17.73 5.03
CA ILE A 166 -1.46 -18.14 4.87
C ILE A 166 -0.56 -17.27 5.76
N MET A 167 -0.80 -15.95 5.81
CA MET A 167 -0.05 -15.05 6.68
C MET A 167 -0.32 -15.31 8.16
N ALA A 168 -1.57 -15.60 8.54
CA ALA A 168 -1.91 -15.98 9.92
C ALA A 168 -1.20 -17.28 10.33
N ALA A 169 -1.19 -18.28 9.45
CA ALA A 169 -0.49 -19.54 9.68
C ALA A 169 1.04 -19.36 9.78
N ALA A 170 1.63 -18.53 8.92
CA ALA A 170 3.07 -18.26 8.92
C ALA A 170 3.54 -17.54 10.21
N LEU A 171 2.66 -16.79 10.84
CA LEU A 171 2.97 -16.05 12.09
C LEU A 171 2.45 -16.75 13.36
N TYR A 172 1.79 -17.90 13.21
CA TYR A 172 1.29 -18.64 14.37
C TYR A 172 2.42 -18.99 15.34
N GLY A 173 2.25 -18.65 16.63
CA GLY A 173 3.22 -18.91 17.68
C GLY A 173 4.49 -18.06 17.63
N VAL A 174 4.62 -17.09 16.72
CA VAL A 174 5.77 -16.18 16.68
C VAL A 174 5.72 -15.22 17.85
N SER A 175 6.83 -15.14 18.61
CA SER A 175 6.92 -14.31 19.81
C SER A 175 6.91 -12.81 19.47
N ASP A 176 6.55 -11.97 20.45
CA ASP A 176 6.62 -10.51 20.32
C ASP A 176 8.04 -10.01 20.05
N ALA A 177 9.04 -10.68 20.63
CA ALA A 177 10.45 -10.36 20.38
C ALA A 177 10.84 -10.64 18.92
N ASP A 178 10.40 -11.78 18.37
CA ASP A 178 10.63 -12.13 16.97
C ASP A 178 9.90 -11.17 16.01
N ILE A 179 8.65 -10.80 16.32
CA ILE A 179 7.89 -9.85 15.53
C ILE A 179 8.60 -8.49 15.48
N ARG A 180 9.10 -8.01 16.64
CA ARG A 180 9.88 -6.78 16.70
C ARG A 180 11.15 -6.87 15.84
N ALA A 181 11.89 -7.97 15.96
CA ALA A 181 13.10 -8.20 15.18
C ALA A 181 12.82 -8.25 13.67
N LEU A 182 11.75 -8.94 13.26
CA LEU A 182 11.28 -8.98 11.88
C LEU A 182 10.93 -7.58 11.36
N ALA A 183 10.14 -6.81 12.11
CA ALA A 183 9.75 -5.45 11.73
C ALA A 183 10.97 -4.54 11.58
N HIS A 184 11.92 -4.61 12.53
CA HIS A 184 13.16 -3.86 12.49
C HIS A 184 14.01 -4.19 11.26
N PHE A 185 14.17 -5.48 10.97
CA PHE A 185 14.92 -5.95 9.81
C PHE A 185 14.26 -5.52 8.49
N LEU A 186 12.96 -5.75 8.33
CA LEU A 186 12.23 -5.48 7.09
C LEU A 186 12.12 -3.98 6.79
N SER A 187 11.91 -3.16 7.80
CA SER A 187 11.78 -1.70 7.66
C SER A 187 13.08 -1.03 7.17
N ARG A 188 14.23 -1.66 7.41
CA ARG A 188 15.56 -1.17 7.02
C ARG A 188 16.15 -1.85 5.79
N ARG A 189 15.39 -2.74 5.15
CA ARG A 189 15.77 -3.25 3.82
C ARG A 189 15.57 -2.14 2.80
N GLY A 190 16.54 -1.95 1.92
CA GLY A 190 16.37 -1.08 0.76
C GLY A 190 15.19 -1.60 -0.08
N GLY A 191 14.32 -0.70 -0.52
CA GLY A 191 13.34 -1.03 -1.54
C GLY A 191 14.04 -1.34 -2.87
N PRO A 192 13.33 -1.99 -3.80
CA PRO A 192 13.83 -2.18 -5.15
C PRO A 192 14.04 -0.83 -5.85
#